data_79753ca7fc21e37d3f4dd9c097b78da7
#
_entry.id   79753ca7fc21e37d3f4dd9c097b78da7
#
_cell.length_a   1.000
_cell.length_b   1.000
_cell.length_c   1.000
_cell.angle_alpha   90.00
_cell.angle_beta   90.00
_cell.angle_gamma   90.00
#
_symmetry.space_group_name_H-M   'P 1'
#
loop_
_entity.id
_entity.type
_entity.pdbx_description
1 polymer ?
#
loop_
_entity_poly.entity_id
_entity_poly.type
_entity_poly.pdbx_seq_one_letter_code
_entity_poly.pdbx_strand_id
1 'polypeptide(L)'
;MGILTWRNIARAVEVWKDEGLASLIYKLKKLSKQKSIYEEWIQQNEADILKTDKLEWYPKISVVVPVYNVDDSMLVECIESVRKQTYSNWELCLVDDCSTMENVGKTLKLYEHEEKIKIAYHTKNEHISKTTNDGISMATGEFIGLMDCDDYLSPNALYEMAKMLNKHPEYDFIYSDEDKVDESGKERKDPFFKPDWSPDTFMSYMYTCHFSIFRKKILDELGGERVGYEGSQDYDLVLRLMEKTMKIGHIPKILYHWRMRKESTASGMTAKPYIKNSTIKAKEDALRRRKIKGHLECIEDITQYRVVYEPQGNPLVSIIIPSKDNFKILR
;
A
#
# COMPACT_ATOMS: atom_id res chain seq x y z
N MET A 1 -23.47 12.90 12.13
CA MET A 1 -24.46 12.48 11.13
C MET A 1 -23.73 12.39 9.80
N GLY A 2 -23.30 11.16 9.41
CA GLY A 2 -22.58 10.95 8.15
C GLY A 2 -23.50 11.27 6.97
N ILE A 3 -23.00 12.07 6.04
CA ILE A 3 -23.71 12.51 4.85
C ILE A 3 -24.05 11.27 4.02
N LEU A 4 -25.33 10.97 3.90
CA LEU A 4 -25.88 9.97 2.98
C LEU A 4 -25.55 10.44 1.55
N THR A 5 -24.45 9.91 0.98
CA THR A 5 -24.14 10.20 -0.41
C THR A 5 -25.17 9.51 -1.31
N TRP A 6 -25.53 10.14 -2.44
CA TRP A 6 -26.44 9.57 -3.44
C TRP A 6 -26.05 8.13 -3.85
N ARG A 7 -24.77 7.82 -3.85
CA ARG A 7 -24.25 6.47 -4.15
C ARG A 7 -24.59 5.45 -3.06
N ASN A 8 -24.52 5.84 -1.79
CA ASN A 8 -24.89 4.98 -0.67
C ASN A 8 -26.41 4.74 -0.66
N ILE A 9 -27.18 5.77 -1.03
CA ILE A 9 -28.65 5.65 -1.19
C ILE A 9 -28.97 4.74 -2.38
N ALA A 10 -28.33 4.92 -3.54
CA ALA A 10 -28.54 4.08 -4.71
C ALA A 10 -28.24 2.61 -4.42
N ARG A 11 -27.09 2.32 -3.78
CA ARG A 11 -26.70 0.96 -3.38
C ARG A 11 -27.63 0.37 -2.33
N ALA A 12 -28.12 1.19 -1.39
CA ALA A 12 -29.13 0.75 -0.42
C ALA A 12 -30.47 0.44 -1.10
N VAL A 13 -30.86 1.22 -2.11
CA VAL A 13 -32.06 0.97 -2.91
C VAL A 13 -31.94 -0.30 -3.76
N GLU A 14 -30.77 -0.56 -4.37
CA GLU A 14 -30.48 -1.81 -5.08
C GLU A 14 -30.61 -3.02 -4.15
N VAL A 15 -29.93 -3.00 -3.02
CA VAL A 15 -30.02 -4.08 -2.02
C VAL A 15 -31.46 -4.28 -1.55
N TRP A 16 -32.21 -3.19 -1.34
CA TRP A 16 -33.61 -3.29 -0.97
C TRP A 16 -34.48 -3.93 -2.07
N LYS A 17 -34.26 -3.55 -3.33
CA LYS A 17 -35.00 -4.08 -4.49
C LYS A 17 -34.69 -5.55 -4.74
N ASP A 18 -33.40 -5.93 -4.67
CA ASP A 18 -32.93 -7.26 -5.05
C ASP A 18 -33.05 -8.28 -3.91
N GLU A 19 -32.85 -7.85 -2.68
CA GLU A 19 -32.73 -8.74 -1.52
C GLU A 19 -33.78 -8.46 -0.41
N GLY A 20 -34.53 -7.37 -0.54
CA GLY A 20 -35.56 -6.97 0.41
C GLY A 20 -35.09 -6.18 1.63
N LEU A 21 -36.03 -5.55 2.34
CA LEU A 21 -35.78 -4.66 3.47
C LEU A 21 -35.02 -5.33 4.63
N ALA A 22 -35.31 -6.60 4.91
CA ALA A 22 -34.65 -7.34 5.99
C ALA A 22 -33.14 -7.50 5.73
N SER A 23 -32.73 -7.79 4.49
CA SER A 23 -31.32 -7.89 4.08
C SER A 23 -30.63 -6.55 4.16
N LEU A 24 -31.28 -5.47 3.72
CA LEU A 24 -30.75 -4.12 3.87
C LEU A 24 -30.51 -3.76 5.34
N ILE A 25 -31.48 -3.98 6.23
CA ILE A 25 -31.33 -3.71 7.66
C ILE A 25 -30.19 -4.55 8.27
N TYR A 26 -30.09 -5.82 7.89
CA TYR A 26 -29.00 -6.69 8.34
C TYR A 26 -27.64 -6.16 7.91
N LYS A 27 -27.48 -5.78 6.63
CA LYS A 27 -26.23 -5.21 6.09
C LYS A 27 -25.86 -3.89 6.77
N LEU A 28 -26.84 -3.00 7.01
CA LEU A 28 -26.60 -1.73 7.71
C LEU A 28 -26.17 -1.96 9.18
N LYS A 29 -26.83 -2.88 9.89
CA LYS A 29 -26.43 -3.25 11.25
C LYS A 29 -25.03 -3.86 11.29
N LYS A 30 -24.69 -4.72 10.31
CA LYS A 30 -23.35 -5.32 10.20
C LYS A 30 -22.29 -4.25 9.97
N LEU A 31 -22.52 -3.30 9.08
CA LEU A 31 -21.60 -2.18 8.81
C LEU A 31 -21.41 -1.27 10.03
N SER A 32 -22.51 -0.91 10.71
CA SER A 32 -22.46 -0.12 11.94
C SER A 32 -21.69 -0.84 13.05
N LYS A 33 -21.89 -2.14 13.20
CA LYS A 33 -21.14 -2.95 14.17
C LYS A 33 -19.65 -3.04 13.83
N GLN A 34 -19.30 -3.23 12.55
CA GLN A 34 -17.89 -3.24 12.12
C GLN A 34 -17.21 -1.91 12.37
N LYS A 35 -17.90 -0.80 12.10
CA LYS A 35 -17.38 0.54 12.37
C LYS A 35 -17.09 0.74 13.86
N SER A 36 -18.02 0.39 14.75
CA SER A 36 -17.83 0.54 16.20
C SER A 36 -16.67 -0.34 16.72
N ILE A 37 -16.51 -1.56 16.22
CA ILE A 37 -15.41 -2.46 16.58
C ILE A 37 -14.05 -1.84 16.15
N TYR A 38 -13.99 -1.25 14.97
CA TYR A 38 -12.75 -0.65 14.49
C TYR A 38 -12.41 0.65 15.25
N GLU A 39 -13.40 1.47 15.57
CA GLU A 39 -13.22 2.67 16.41
C GLU A 39 -12.71 2.30 17.82
N GLU A 40 -13.24 1.23 18.42
CA GLU A 40 -12.75 0.69 19.69
C GLU A 40 -11.30 0.17 19.57
N TRP A 41 -10.98 -0.52 18.48
CA TRP A 41 -9.62 -1.00 18.20
C TRP A 41 -8.63 0.17 18.10
N ILE A 42 -8.98 1.25 17.38
CA ILE A 42 -8.16 2.47 17.27
C ILE A 42 -7.88 3.05 18.66
N GLN A 43 -8.93 3.22 19.48
CA GLN A 43 -8.78 3.76 20.84
C GLN A 43 -7.84 2.93 21.72
N GLN A 44 -7.87 1.61 21.58
CA GLN A 44 -7.06 0.70 22.38
C GLN A 44 -5.61 0.60 21.88
N ASN A 45 -5.38 0.67 20.55
CA ASN A 45 -4.08 0.37 19.97
C ASN A 45 -3.29 1.63 19.56
N GLU A 46 -3.97 2.76 19.40
CA GLU A 46 -3.34 4.01 18.96
C GLU A 46 -3.32 5.12 20.03
N ALA A 47 -3.67 4.82 21.28
CA ALA A 47 -3.71 5.80 22.36
C ALA A 47 -2.34 6.51 22.59
N ASP A 48 -1.25 5.82 22.32
CA ASP A 48 0.12 6.23 22.62
C ASP A 48 0.98 6.46 21.36
N ILE A 49 0.37 6.69 20.20
CA ILE A 49 1.10 6.81 18.91
C ILE A 49 2.12 7.95 18.86
N LEU A 50 1.99 8.95 19.71
CA LEU A 50 2.95 10.07 19.79
C LEU A 50 4.11 9.78 20.74
N LYS A 51 4.07 8.69 21.50
CA LYS A 51 5.17 8.32 22.40
C LYS A 51 6.30 7.69 21.62
N THR A 52 7.50 8.24 21.79
CA THR A 52 8.72 7.73 21.15
C THR A 52 9.79 7.47 22.18
N ASP A 53 10.46 6.33 22.08
CA ASP A 53 11.66 6.01 22.82
C ASP A 53 12.89 6.55 22.09
N LYS A 54 14.01 6.73 22.80
CA LYS A 54 15.28 7.05 22.17
C LYS A 54 15.77 5.87 21.35
N LEU A 55 16.14 6.12 20.09
CA LEU A 55 16.75 5.14 19.20
C LEU A 55 18.28 5.23 19.32
N GLU A 56 18.99 4.15 18.99
CA GLU A 56 20.46 4.14 18.92
C GLU A 56 20.95 4.64 17.56
N TRP A 57 20.17 4.35 16.51
CA TRP A 57 20.46 4.73 15.13
C TRP A 57 19.26 5.47 14.52
N TYR A 58 19.56 6.56 13.83
CA TYR A 58 18.58 7.43 13.19
C TYR A 58 18.80 7.44 11.67
N PRO A 59 18.42 6.38 10.92
CA PRO A 59 18.58 6.36 9.47
C PRO A 59 17.76 7.47 8.81
N LYS A 60 18.32 8.14 7.80
CA LYS A 60 17.56 9.12 7.04
C LYS A 60 16.56 8.41 6.13
N ILE A 61 15.28 8.79 6.25
CA ILE A 61 14.19 8.25 5.42
C ILE A 61 13.73 9.36 4.47
N SER A 62 13.83 9.11 3.17
CA SER A 62 13.26 9.98 2.14
C SER A 62 11.87 9.47 1.77
N VAL A 63 10.86 10.31 1.93
CA VAL A 63 9.51 10.03 1.44
C VAL A 63 9.40 10.59 0.03
N VAL A 64 9.08 9.75 -0.94
CA VAL A 64 8.93 10.10 -2.36
C VAL A 64 7.46 10.11 -2.72
N VAL A 65 7.00 11.22 -3.28
CA VAL A 65 5.59 11.44 -3.63
C VAL A 65 5.50 11.93 -5.07
N PRO A 66 5.05 11.11 -6.01
CA PRO A 66 4.66 11.56 -7.34
C PRO A 66 3.36 12.36 -7.24
N VAL A 67 3.31 13.53 -7.86
CA VAL A 67 2.17 14.44 -7.79
C VAL A 67 1.57 14.63 -9.18
N TYR A 68 0.27 14.39 -9.33
CA TYR A 68 -0.46 14.67 -10.56
C TYR A 68 -1.93 14.95 -10.30
N ASN A 69 -2.39 16.17 -10.62
CA ASN A 69 -3.80 16.57 -10.60
C ASN A 69 -4.55 16.13 -9.31
N VAL A 70 -4.11 16.64 -8.18
CA VAL A 70 -4.68 16.36 -6.85
C VAL A 70 -5.31 17.62 -6.26
N ASP A 71 -6.37 17.45 -5.44
CA ASP A 71 -7.00 18.55 -4.74
C ASP A 71 -6.08 19.17 -3.68
N ASP A 72 -6.15 20.50 -3.48
CA ASP A 72 -5.33 21.24 -2.51
C ASP A 72 -5.33 20.64 -1.12
N SER A 73 -6.51 20.36 -0.60
CA SER A 73 -6.66 19.84 0.76
C SER A 73 -5.98 18.50 0.96
N MET A 74 -6.00 17.65 -0.06
CA MET A 74 -5.36 16.33 -0.02
C MET A 74 -3.85 16.45 -0.12
N LEU A 75 -3.34 17.27 -1.06
CA LEU A 75 -1.90 17.52 -1.20
C LEU A 75 -1.32 18.17 0.05
N VAL A 76 -2.01 19.15 0.63
CA VAL A 76 -1.60 19.77 1.90
C VAL A 76 -1.57 18.71 3.02
N GLU A 77 -2.60 17.89 3.15
CA GLU A 77 -2.65 16.85 4.19
C GLU A 77 -1.54 15.81 4.02
N CYS A 78 -1.27 15.41 2.78
CA CYS A 78 -0.13 14.54 2.43
C CYS A 78 1.19 15.14 2.93
N ILE A 79 1.53 16.36 2.52
CA ILE A 79 2.77 17.06 2.91
C ILE A 79 2.84 17.26 4.43
N GLU A 80 1.76 17.74 5.04
CA GLU A 80 1.71 17.99 6.48
C GLU A 80 1.81 16.71 7.31
N SER A 81 1.33 15.58 6.79
CA SER A 81 1.47 14.29 7.48
C SER A 81 2.94 13.86 7.62
N VAL A 82 3.78 14.19 6.64
CA VAL A 82 5.23 13.96 6.71
C VAL A 82 5.90 15.01 7.59
N ARG A 83 5.51 16.29 7.49
CA ARG A 83 6.07 17.36 8.33
C ARG A 83 5.82 17.16 9.83
N LYS A 84 4.70 16.56 10.19
CA LYS A 84 4.27 16.31 11.57
C LYS A 84 4.72 14.95 12.14
N GLN A 85 5.60 14.24 11.44
CA GLN A 85 6.14 12.98 11.95
C GLN A 85 6.89 13.16 13.26
N THR A 86 6.70 12.22 14.19
CA THR A 86 7.44 12.18 15.46
C THR A 86 8.92 11.84 15.30
N TYR A 87 9.30 11.36 14.14
CA TYR A 87 10.68 11.09 13.71
C TYR A 87 11.25 12.28 12.95
N SER A 88 12.44 12.75 13.31
CA SER A 88 12.97 14.01 12.77
C SER A 88 13.93 13.88 11.59
N ASN A 89 14.55 12.70 11.36
CA ASN A 89 15.54 12.52 10.30
C ASN A 89 14.91 12.03 8.99
N TRP A 90 14.10 12.89 8.40
CA TRP A 90 13.43 12.65 7.12
C TRP A 90 13.69 13.78 6.12
N GLU A 91 13.43 13.50 4.87
CA GLU A 91 13.22 14.48 3.80
C GLU A 91 12.01 14.05 2.95
N LEU A 92 11.39 15.01 2.29
CA LEU A 92 10.25 14.79 1.39
C LEU A 92 10.64 15.21 -0.03
N CYS A 93 10.52 14.29 -0.99
CA CYS A 93 10.80 14.50 -2.40
C CYS A 93 9.48 14.47 -3.18
N LEU A 94 9.04 15.63 -3.65
CA LEU A 94 7.82 15.82 -4.43
C LEU A 94 8.19 16.03 -5.90
N VAL A 95 7.57 15.29 -6.80
CA VAL A 95 7.77 15.47 -8.25
C VAL A 95 6.41 15.71 -8.90
N ASP A 96 6.19 16.91 -9.40
CA ASP A 96 4.97 17.26 -10.16
C ASP A 96 5.09 16.78 -11.60
N ASP A 97 4.24 15.85 -11.99
CA ASP A 97 4.23 15.24 -13.32
C ASP A 97 3.43 16.09 -14.34
N CYS A 98 3.77 17.38 -14.38
CA CYS A 98 3.11 18.35 -15.27
C CYS A 98 1.60 18.44 -15.02
N SER A 99 1.20 18.67 -13.77
CA SER A 99 -0.20 18.86 -13.41
C SER A 99 -0.85 20.00 -14.20
N THR A 100 -2.07 19.76 -14.68
CA THR A 100 -2.87 20.74 -15.40
C THR A 100 -3.78 21.55 -14.47
N MET A 101 -3.97 21.09 -13.23
CA MET A 101 -4.69 21.80 -12.18
C MET A 101 -3.78 22.87 -11.58
N GLU A 102 -4.15 24.15 -11.75
CA GLU A 102 -3.36 25.31 -11.27
C GLU A 102 -3.09 25.31 -9.76
N ASN A 103 -3.99 24.72 -8.97
CA ASN A 103 -3.86 24.62 -7.53
C ASN A 103 -2.62 23.84 -7.12
N VAL A 104 -2.26 22.77 -7.82
CA VAL A 104 -1.09 21.92 -7.49
C VAL A 104 0.20 22.77 -7.44
N GLY A 105 0.49 23.51 -8.51
CA GLY A 105 1.68 24.37 -8.55
C GLY A 105 1.64 25.49 -7.50
N LYS A 106 0.46 26.03 -7.16
CA LYS A 106 0.31 27.03 -6.10
C LYS A 106 0.60 26.43 -4.73
N THR A 107 0.07 25.24 -4.46
CA THR A 107 0.30 24.54 -3.19
C THR A 107 1.77 24.15 -3.02
N LEU A 108 2.40 23.55 -4.03
CA LEU A 108 3.81 23.17 -3.96
C LEU A 108 4.73 24.36 -3.68
N LYS A 109 4.47 25.53 -4.28
CA LYS A 109 5.24 26.75 -4.03
C LYS A 109 5.27 27.22 -2.58
N LEU A 110 4.26 26.87 -1.77
CA LEU A 110 4.24 27.20 -0.34
C LEU A 110 5.34 26.48 0.44
N TYR A 111 5.86 25.38 -0.10
CA TYR A 111 6.84 24.51 0.55
C TYR A 111 8.23 24.56 -0.08
N GLU A 112 8.46 25.32 -1.17
CA GLU A 112 9.75 25.40 -1.88
C GLU A 112 10.92 25.88 -1.02
N HIS A 113 10.63 26.62 0.05
CA HIS A 113 11.66 27.17 0.95
C HIS A 113 11.93 26.30 2.18
N GLU A 114 11.26 25.16 2.30
CA GLU A 114 11.46 24.24 3.41
C GLU A 114 12.71 23.37 3.18
N GLU A 115 13.68 23.43 4.08
CA GLU A 115 15.00 22.76 3.94
C GLU A 115 14.89 21.25 3.69
N LYS A 116 13.88 20.61 4.28
CA LYS A 116 13.67 19.16 4.19
C LYS A 116 12.78 18.74 3.02
N ILE A 117 12.24 19.68 2.25
CA ILE A 117 11.34 19.42 1.12
C ILE A 117 12.05 19.77 -0.18
N LYS A 118 12.10 18.81 -1.07
CA LYS A 118 12.66 18.96 -2.42
C LYS A 118 11.51 18.84 -3.41
N ILE A 119 11.42 19.78 -4.36
CA ILE A 119 10.35 19.80 -5.35
C ILE A 119 10.99 19.85 -6.74
N ALA A 120 10.48 19.00 -7.64
CA ALA A 120 10.81 19.04 -9.06
C ALA A 120 9.53 19.11 -9.89
N TYR A 121 9.63 19.66 -11.08
CA TYR A 121 8.52 19.85 -12.01
C TYR A 121 8.88 19.26 -13.37
N HIS A 122 8.06 18.34 -13.87
CA HIS A 122 8.17 17.89 -15.25
C HIS A 122 7.60 18.91 -16.23
N THR A 123 8.12 18.95 -17.43
CA THR A 123 7.61 19.80 -18.53
C THR A 123 6.54 19.11 -19.38
N LYS A 124 6.38 17.81 -19.21
CA LYS A 124 5.33 16.97 -19.80
C LYS A 124 5.00 15.83 -18.85
N ASN A 125 3.81 15.25 -18.99
CA ASN A 125 3.44 14.06 -18.20
C ASN A 125 4.29 12.85 -18.61
N GLU A 126 5.04 12.31 -17.66
CA GLU A 126 5.95 11.16 -17.80
C GLU A 126 5.40 9.88 -17.15
N HIS A 127 4.20 9.96 -16.57
CA HIS A 127 3.53 8.91 -15.82
C HIS A 127 4.22 8.50 -14.51
N ILE A 128 3.45 7.78 -13.66
CA ILE A 128 3.81 7.50 -12.27
C ILE A 128 5.19 6.84 -12.10
N SER A 129 5.52 5.81 -12.90
CA SER A 129 6.79 5.08 -12.73
C SER A 129 8.01 5.97 -12.95
N LYS A 130 7.97 6.84 -13.96
CA LYS A 130 9.08 7.78 -14.23
C LYS A 130 9.15 8.85 -13.16
N THR A 131 8.02 9.39 -12.77
CA THR A 131 7.90 10.43 -11.74
C THR A 131 8.40 9.93 -10.38
N THR A 132 8.04 8.72 -9.99
CA THR A 132 8.56 8.06 -8.79
C THR A 132 10.08 7.88 -8.86
N ASN A 133 10.61 7.43 -10.02
CA ASN A 133 12.05 7.24 -10.19
C ASN A 133 12.84 8.55 -10.12
N ASP A 134 12.29 9.64 -10.63
CA ASP A 134 12.93 10.96 -10.52
C ASP A 134 12.94 11.43 -9.05
N GLY A 135 11.87 11.16 -8.29
CA GLY A 135 11.84 11.37 -6.85
C GLY A 135 12.87 10.51 -6.10
N ILE A 136 13.01 9.22 -6.45
CA ILE A 136 14.05 8.34 -5.89
C ILE A 136 15.45 8.88 -6.18
N SER A 137 15.67 9.44 -7.37
CA SER A 137 16.96 10.03 -7.77
C SER A 137 17.29 11.30 -6.97
N MET A 138 16.30 12.07 -6.57
CA MET A 138 16.46 13.26 -5.71
C MET A 138 16.75 12.91 -4.25
N ALA A 139 16.37 11.71 -3.84
CA ALA A 139 16.43 11.26 -2.46
C ALA A 139 17.87 10.96 -2.02
N THR A 140 18.21 11.44 -0.82
CA THR A 140 19.53 11.24 -0.20
C THR A 140 19.48 10.37 1.05
N GLY A 141 18.29 9.90 1.44
CA GLY A 141 18.11 9.01 2.58
C GLY A 141 18.64 7.61 2.31
N GLU A 142 18.96 6.91 3.37
CA GLU A 142 19.35 5.50 3.31
C GLU A 142 18.16 4.58 2.98
N PHE A 143 16.98 5.03 3.35
CA PHE A 143 15.72 4.35 3.05
C PHE A 143 14.77 5.28 2.29
N ILE A 144 14.02 4.70 1.37
CA ILE A 144 13.04 5.39 0.53
C ILE A 144 11.65 4.85 0.85
N GLY A 145 10.75 5.72 1.29
CA GLY A 145 9.32 5.42 1.43
C GLY A 145 8.56 5.93 0.20
N LEU A 146 7.66 5.12 -0.34
CA LEU A 146 6.80 5.52 -1.45
C LEU A 146 5.40 5.82 -0.92
N MET A 147 4.82 6.94 -1.37
CA MET A 147 3.54 7.44 -0.88
C MET A 147 2.77 8.15 -1.99
N ASP A 148 1.46 7.98 -2.05
CA ASP A 148 0.59 8.68 -3.00
C ASP A 148 0.24 10.10 -2.50
N CYS A 149 0.04 11.04 -3.43
CA CYS A 149 -0.14 12.46 -3.12
C CYS A 149 -1.51 12.83 -2.55
N ASP A 150 -2.46 11.92 -2.55
CA ASP A 150 -3.82 12.08 -2.00
C ASP A 150 -4.04 11.36 -0.67
N ASP A 151 -3.01 10.68 -0.16
CA ASP A 151 -3.01 9.90 1.08
C ASP A 151 -2.25 10.59 2.22
N TYR A 152 -2.23 10.00 3.41
CA TYR A 152 -1.46 10.53 4.52
C TYR A 152 -0.92 9.45 5.46
N LEU A 153 0.18 9.77 6.15
CA LEU A 153 0.84 8.92 7.13
C LEU A 153 0.28 9.12 8.54
N SER A 154 0.23 8.04 9.32
CA SER A 154 0.10 8.15 10.77
C SER A 154 1.27 8.94 11.37
N PRO A 155 1.08 9.75 12.44
CA PRO A 155 2.14 10.63 12.97
C PRO A 155 3.42 9.92 13.42
N ASN A 156 3.35 8.64 13.73
CA ASN A 156 4.48 7.81 14.17
C ASN A 156 5.03 6.88 13.07
N ALA A 157 4.59 7.01 11.83
CA ALA A 157 4.94 6.06 10.76
C ALA A 157 6.45 5.95 10.56
N LEU A 158 7.15 7.06 10.38
CA LEU A 158 8.61 7.05 10.19
C LEU A 158 9.37 6.62 11.45
N TYR A 159 8.83 6.91 12.64
CA TYR A 159 9.42 6.42 13.89
C TYR A 159 9.34 4.89 14.01
N GLU A 160 8.19 4.29 13.68
CA GLU A 160 8.03 2.84 13.74
C GLU A 160 8.93 2.14 12.70
N MET A 161 9.11 2.73 11.52
CA MET A 161 10.07 2.25 10.52
C MET A 161 11.51 2.30 11.05
N ALA A 162 11.92 3.44 11.62
CA ALA A 162 13.25 3.59 12.22
C ALA A 162 13.45 2.66 13.42
N LYS A 163 12.42 2.45 14.25
CA LYS A 163 12.43 1.52 15.39
C LYS A 163 12.61 0.07 14.92
N MET A 164 11.94 -0.33 13.85
CA MET A 164 12.12 -1.67 13.26
C MET A 164 13.55 -1.84 12.75
N LEU A 165 14.11 -0.83 12.08
CA LEU A 165 15.50 -0.84 11.59
C LEU A 165 16.53 -0.88 12.72
N ASN A 166 16.24 -0.31 13.89
CA ASN A 166 17.12 -0.45 15.06
C ASN A 166 17.15 -1.88 15.61
N LYS A 167 16.06 -2.62 15.48
CA LYS A 167 15.99 -4.04 15.86
C LYS A 167 16.59 -4.97 14.81
N HIS A 168 16.39 -4.61 13.55
CA HIS A 168 16.71 -5.39 12.36
C HIS A 168 17.42 -4.53 11.31
N PRO A 169 18.68 -4.12 11.56
CA PRO A 169 19.42 -3.25 10.65
C PRO A 169 19.71 -3.89 9.30
N GLU A 170 19.58 -5.22 9.22
CA GLU A 170 19.74 -6.01 8.00
C GLU A 170 18.54 -5.92 7.03
N TYR A 171 17.37 -5.40 7.45
CA TYR A 171 16.22 -5.37 6.57
C TYR A 171 16.42 -4.42 5.38
N ASP A 172 16.03 -4.91 4.22
CA ASP A 172 16.11 -4.19 2.96
C ASP A 172 14.75 -3.62 2.52
N PHE A 173 13.67 -4.20 3.04
CA PHE A 173 12.30 -3.79 2.78
C PHE A 173 11.46 -3.97 4.04
N ILE A 174 10.65 -2.96 4.38
CA ILE A 174 9.73 -3.02 5.51
C ILE A 174 8.38 -2.46 5.04
N TYR A 175 7.29 -3.12 5.41
CA TYR A 175 5.93 -2.66 5.15
C TYR A 175 5.10 -2.66 6.43
N SER A 176 4.03 -1.89 6.43
CA SER A 176 3.09 -1.79 7.55
C SER A 176 1.66 -2.13 7.12
N ASP A 177 0.78 -2.23 8.10
CA ASP A 177 -0.66 -2.26 7.87
C ASP A 177 -1.17 -0.90 7.40
N GLU A 178 -2.36 -0.89 6.82
CA GLU A 178 -3.05 0.29 6.31
C GLU A 178 -4.54 0.23 6.62
N ASP A 179 -5.21 1.37 6.54
CA ASP A 179 -6.66 1.43 6.47
C ASP A 179 -7.11 2.35 5.34
N LYS A 180 -8.40 2.43 5.16
CA LYS A 180 -9.00 3.37 4.21
C LYS A 180 -9.65 4.53 4.95
N VAL A 181 -9.59 5.70 4.32
CA VAL A 181 -10.30 6.88 4.78
C VAL A 181 -11.29 7.37 3.72
N ASP A 182 -12.33 8.05 4.16
CA ASP A 182 -13.24 8.72 3.24
C ASP A 182 -12.55 9.86 2.49
N GLU A 183 -13.19 10.42 1.48
CA GLU A 183 -12.65 11.53 0.68
C GLU A 183 -12.24 12.74 1.52
N SER A 184 -12.91 12.96 2.66
CA SER A 184 -12.59 14.05 3.59
C SER A 184 -11.38 13.75 4.51
N GLY A 185 -10.84 12.52 4.51
CA GLY A 185 -9.75 12.08 5.38
C GLY A 185 -10.13 11.88 6.86
N LYS A 186 -11.42 11.98 7.21
CA LYS A 186 -11.86 11.99 8.62
C LYS A 186 -12.39 10.66 9.12
N GLU A 187 -13.04 9.90 8.25
CA GLU A 187 -13.66 8.63 8.62
C GLU A 187 -12.78 7.47 8.20
N ARG A 188 -12.14 6.83 9.18
CA ARG A 188 -11.30 5.64 8.97
C ARG A 188 -12.16 4.38 8.93
N LYS A 189 -11.85 3.45 8.03
CA LYS A 189 -12.59 2.21 7.81
C LYS A 189 -11.75 1.17 7.06
N ASP A 190 -12.29 -0.03 6.93
CA ASP A 190 -11.71 -1.11 6.14
C ASP A 190 -10.20 -1.34 6.44
N PRO A 191 -9.83 -1.56 7.73
CA PRO A 191 -8.44 -1.83 8.07
C PRO A 191 -7.95 -3.09 7.35
N PHE A 192 -6.73 -3.03 6.83
CA PHE A 192 -6.05 -4.16 6.26
C PHE A 192 -4.86 -4.55 7.13
N PHE A 193 -5.09 -5.52 8.01
CA PHE A 193 -4.06 -6.18 8.80
C PHE A 193 -3.37 -7.22 7.93
N LYS A 194 -2.13 -6.94 7.57
CA LYS A 194 -1.38 -7.71 6.58
C LYS A 194 -0.70 -8.92 7.24
N PRO A 195 -0.47 -10.00 6.50
CA PRO A 195 0.34 -11.11 7.01
C PRO A 195 1.82 -10.69 7.11
N ASP A 196 2.58 -11.38 7.97
CA ASP A 196 4.03 -11.38 7.86
C ASP A 196 4.47 -11.86 6.49
N TRP A 197 5.73 -11.55 6.10
CA TRP A 197 6.20 -11.82 4.76
C TRP A 197 5.95 -13.27 4.33
N SER A 198 5.13 -13.42 3.31
CA SER A 198 4.71 -14.68 2.71
C SER A 198 4.89 -14.61 1.20
N PRO A 199 6.00 -15.12 0.65
CA PRO A 199 6.33 -15.01 -0.77
C PRO A 199 5.28 -15.68 -1.68
N ASP A 200 4.69 -16.80 -1.25
CA ASP A 200 3.66 -17.49 -2.04
C ASP A 200 2.34 -16.71 -2.06
N THR A 201 1.95 -16.12 -0.92
CA THR A 201 0.80 -15.21 -0.84
C THR A 201 1.06 -13.99 -1.70
N PHE A 202 2.27 -13.44 -1.67
CA PHE A 202 2.65 -12.27 -2.47
C PHE A 202 2.57 -12.56 -3.97
N MET A 203 2.90 -13.78 -4.41
CA MET A 203 2.68 -14.21 -5.80
C MET A 203 1.19 -14.24 -6.19
N SER A 204 0.26 -14.28 -5.25
CA SER A 204 -1.17 -14.25 -5.54
C SER A 204 -1.73 -12.85 -5.67
N TYR A 205 -1.33 -11.92 -4.80
CA TYR A 205 -1.75 -10.52 -4.85
C TYR A 205 -0.78 -9.60 -4.12
N MET A 206 -0.79 -8.31 -4.49
CA MET A 206 -0.03 -7.25 -3.83
C MET A 206 -0.68 -6.93 -2.49
N TYR A 207 -0.05 -7.31 -1.37
CA TYR A 207 -0.55 -6.98 -0.03
C TYR A 207 0.34 -6.02 0.75
N THR A 208 1.60 -5.83 0.35
CA THR A 208 2.51 -4.93 1.06
C THR A 208 2.16 -3.46 0.85
N CYS A 209 1.74 -3.07 -0.33
CA CYS A 209 1.26 -1.76 -0.79
C CYS A 209 1.86 -0.57 -0.01
N HIS A 210 1.08 0.06 0.86
CA HIS A 210 1.48 1.20 1.67
C HIS A 210 1.36 0.88 3.19
N PHE A 211 2.14 1.47 4.12
CA PHE A 211 3.35 2.23 3.84
C PHE A 211 4.53 1.28 3.75
N SER A 212 5.35 1.44 2.72
CA SER A 212 6.51 0.59 2.49
C SER A 212 7.77 1.44 2.37
N ILE A 213 8.87 0.99 3.00
CA ILE A 213 10.20 1.58 2.83
C ILE A 213 11.20 0.56 2.28
N PHE A 214 12.07 1.03 1.42
CA PHE A 214 13.09 0.26 0.73
C PHE A 214 14.47 0.79 1.08
N ARG A 215 15.45 -0.08 1.30
CA ARG A 215 16.85 0.36 1.34
C ARG A 215 17.24 0.93 -0.02
N LYS A 216 17.71 2.18 -0.05
CA LYS A 216 18.02 2.90 -1.30
C LYS A 216 18.95 2.10 -2.21
N LYS A 217 19.99 1.49 -1.64
CA LYS A 217 20.93 0.68 -2.41
C LYS A 217 20.25 -0.40 -3.23
N ILE A 218 19.22 -1.09 -2.69
CA ILE A 218 18.53 -2.14 -3.44
C ILE A 218 17.62 -1.57 -4.52
N LEU A 219 17.00 -0.40 -4.29
CA LEU A 219 16.25 0.31 -5.33
C LEU A 219 17.15 0.72 -6.49
N ASP A 220 18.35 1.23 -6.19
CA ASP A 220 19.34 1.63 -7.20
C ASP A 220 19.80 0.41 -8.02
N GLU A 221 20.04 -0.75 -7.37
CA GLU A 221 20.38 -2.02 -8.05
C GLU A 221 19.25 -2.57 -8.93
N LEU A 222 17.99 -2.32 -8.55
CA LEU A 222 16.82 -2.73 -9.31
C LEU A 222 16.48 -1.75 -10.44
N GLY A 223 17.03 -0.54 -10.40
CA GLY A 223 16.72 0.53 -11.34
C GLY A 223 15.35 1.17 -11.13
N GLY A 224 14.83 1.12 -9.90
CA GLY A 224 13.53 1.69 -9.54
C GLY A 224 12.32 0.97 -10.15
N GLU A 225 11.24 1.70 -10.38
CA GLU A 225 10.03 1.22 -11.06
C GLU A 225 10.22 1.12 -12.57
N ARG A 226 9.62 0.11 -13.20
CA ARG A 226 9.72 -0.09 -14.65
C ARG A 226 8.55 0.59 -15.38
N VAL A 227 8.88 1.42 -16.36
CA VAL A 227 7.89 1.97 -17.30
C VAL A 227 7.21 0.84 -18.07
N GLY A 228 5.91 0.97 -18.29
CA GLY A 228 5.07 -0.04 -18.95
C GLY A 228 4.48 -1.08 -17.98
N TYR A 229 4.53 -0.79 -16.66
CA TYR A 229 3.86 -1.55 -15.61
C TYR A 229 2.93 -0.67 -14.76
N GLU A 230 2.55 0.50 -15.27
CA GLU A 230 1.69 1.46 -14.58
C GLU A 230 0.41 0.81 -14.07
N GLY A 231 0.05 1.11 -12.82
CA GLY A 231 -1.03 0.47 -12.06
C GLY A 231 -0.67 -0.85 -11.40
N SER A 232 0.57 -1.35 -11.61
CA SER A 232 1.19 -2.48 -10.90
C SER A 232 2.71 -2.33 -10.85
N GLN A 233 3.21 -1.10 -10.95
CA GLN A 233 4.64 -0.77 -10.95
C GLN A 233 5.29 -1.09 -9.59
N ASP A 234 4.57 -0.84 -8.51
CA ASP A 234 4.92 -1.19 -7.14
C ASP A 234 4.97 -2.71 -6.94
N TYR A 235 4.01 -3.43 -7.50
CA TYR A 235 3.99 -4.89 -7.46
C TYR A 235 5.18 -5.49 -8.22
N ASP A 236 5.46 -5.00 -9.43
CA ASP A 236 6.63 -5.41 -10.20
C ASP A 236 7.94 -5.12 -9.45
N LEU A 237 8.03 -3.96 -8.78
CA LEU A 237 9.19 -3.58 -7.99
C LEU A 237 9.45 -4.58 -6.84
N VAL A 238 8.42 -4.91 -6.05
CA VAL A 238 8.57 -5.84 -4.93
C VAL A 238 8.79 -7.28 -5.43
N LEU A 239 8.18 -7.71 -6.55
CA LEU A 239 8.49 -9.00 -7.18
C LEU A 239 9.97 -9.12 -7.59
N ARG A 240 10.58 -8.03 -8.08
CA ARG A 240 12.03 -8.00 -8.40
C ARG A 240 12.89 -7.93 -7.13
N LEU A 241 12.42 -7.22 -6.11
CA LEU A 241 13.09 -7.13 -4.82
C LEU A 241 13.20 -8.49 -4.15
N MET A 242 12.12 -9.27 -4.09
CA MET A 242 12.14 -10.60 -3.47
C MET A 242 13.05 -11.61 -4.18
N GLU A 243 13.51 -11.31 -5.39
CA GLU A 243 14.52 -12.10 -6.11
C GLU A 243 15.94 -11.76 -5.63
N LYS A 244 16.14 -10.63 -4.94
CA LYS A 244 17.43 -10.13 -4.46
C LYS A 244 17.62 -10.34 -2.97
N THR A 245 16.56 -10.26 -2.19
CA THR A 245 16.64 -10.33 -0.73
C THR A 245 15.40 -10.98 -0.13
N MET A 246 15.62 -11.67 0.99
CA MET A 246 14.55 -12.15 1.87
C MET A 246 14.54 -11.40 3.21
N LYS A 247 15.32 -10.31 3.33
CA LYS A 247 15.39 -9.46 4.51
C LYS A 247 14.25 -8.46 4.50
N ILE A 248 13.06 -8.97 4.75
CA ILE A 248 11.79 -8.25 4.65
C ILE A 248 11.10 -8.28 6.01
N GLY A 249 10.72 -7.11 6.50
CA GLY A 249 10.05 -6.93 7.78
C GLY A 249 8.61 -6.44 7.62
N HIS A 250 7.74 -6.83 8.58
CA HIS A 250 6.38 -6.35 8.70
C HIS A 250 6.19 -5.63 10.04
N ILE A 251 5.54 -4.49 10.01
CA ILE A 251 5.11 -3.76 11.21
C ILE A 251 3.59 -3.89 11.31
N PRO A 252 3.06 -4.68 12.26
CA PRO A 252 1.62 -4.90 12.43
C PRO A 252 0.95 -3.71 13.12
N LYS A 253 1.06 -2.55 12.49
CA LYS A 253 0.45 -1.27 12.89
C LYS A 253 -0.06 -0.54 11.67
N ILE A 254 -1.19 0.11 11.79
CA ILE A 254 -1.74 0.97 10.74
C ILE A 254 -0.94 2.27 10.73
N LEU A 255 -0.07 2.41 9.73
CA LEU A 255 0.80 3.57 9.57
C LEU A 255 0.48 4.40 8.32
N TYR A 256 -0.46 3.96 7.53
CA TYR A 256 -0.88 4.60 6.28
C TYR A 256 -2.40 4.64 6.16
N HIS A 257 -2.91 5.76 5.65
CA HIS A 257 -4.33 6.01 5.48
C HIS A 257 -4.62 6.27 4.00
N TRP A 258 -5.18 5.26 3.34
CA TRP A 258 -5.49 5.28 1.92
C TRP A 258 -6.83 5.96 1.66
N ARG A 259 -6.81 7.08 0.94
CA ARG A 259 -8.00 7.87 0.64
C ARG A 259 -8.82 7.27 -0.48
N MET A 260 -10.10 7.08 -0.20
CA MET A 260 -11.05 6.56 -1.18
C MET A 260 -11.61 7.69 -2.05
N ARG A 261 -11.18 7.73 -3.31
CA ARG A 261 -11.73 8.64 -4.34
C ARG A 261 -12.54 7.83 -5.37
N LYS A 262 -13.46 8.51 -6.09
CA LYS A 262 -14.24 7.88 -7.15
C LYS A 262 -13.38 7.32 -8.28
N GLU A 263 -12.23 7.93 -8.52
CA GLU A 263 -11.29 7.59 -9.59
C GLU A 263 -10.12 6.72 -9.12
N SER A 264 -10.02 6.45 -7.81
CA SER A 264 -8.97 5.65 -7.21
C SER A 264 -9.10 4.17 -7.56
N THR A 265 -7.97 3.48 -7.66
CA THR A 265 -7.89 2.01 -7.73
C THR A 265 -8.57 1.33 -6.54
N ALA A 266 -8.68 2.02 -5.41
CA ALA A 266 -9.42 1.57 -4.23
C ALA A 266 -10.93 1.37 -4.47
N SER A 267 -11.50 1.95 -5.53
CA SER A 267 -12.93 1.81 -5.89
C SER A 267 -13.26 0.55 -6.70
N GLY A 268 -12.28 -0.29 -7.01
CA GLY A 268 -12.45 -1.59 -7.68
C GLY A 268 -11.71 -1.67 -9.04
N MET A 269 -11.18 -2.87 -9.36
CA MET A 269 -10.36 -3.12 -10.56
C MET A 269 -11.13 -3.03 -11.90
N THR A 270 -12.46 -2.98 -11.86
CA THR A 270 -13.30 -2.78 -13.06
C THR A 270 -13.11 -1.37 -13.68
N ALA A 271 -12.55 -0.41 -12.92
CA ALA A 271 -12.38 0.96 -13.38
C ALA A 271 -11.19 1.17 -14.34
N LYS A 272 -10.19 0.27 -14.36
CA LYS A 272 -8.96 0.46 -15.14
C LYS A 272 -8.46 -0.86 -15.76
N PRO A 273 -8.90 -1.22 -16.99
CA PRO A 273 -8.53 -2.49 -17.65
C PRO A 273 -7.02 -2.70 -17.83
N TYR A 274 -6.23 -1.63 -17.94
CA TYR A 274 -4.77 -1.72 -18.10
C TYR A 274 -4.07 -2.31 -16.88
N ILE A 275 -4.61 -2.10 -15.65
CA ILE A 275 -4.04 -2.64 -14.41
C ILE A 275 -3.99 -4.17 -14.46
N LYS A 276 -5.06 -4.79 -14.98
CA LYS A 276 -5.10 -6.24 -15.16
C LYS A 276 -3.94 -6.75 -16.00
N ASN A 277 -3.67 -6.09 -17.12
CA ASN A 277 -2.59 -6.48 -18.04
C ASN A 277 -1.20 -6.25 -17.39
N SER A 278 -1.01 -5.14 -16.71
CA SER A 278 0.24 -4.83 -15.99
C SER A 278 0.52 -5.84 -14.88
N THR A 279 -0.52 -6.23 -14.11
CA THR A 279 -0.42 -7.25 -13.06
C THR A 279 -0.03 -8.62 -13.63
N ILE A 280 -0.69 -9.07 -14.70
CA ILE A 280 -0.37 -10.34 -15.37
C ILE A 280 1.08 -10.30 -15.84
N LYS A 281 1.46 -9.25 -16.56
CA LYS A 281 2.81 -9.07 -17.10
C LYS A 281 3.88 -9.12 -16.01
N ALA A 282 3.65 -8.41 -14.88
CA ALA A 282 4.59 -8.41 -13.75
C ALA A 282 4.82 -9.81 -13.17
N LYS A 283 3.73 -10.57 -12.99
CA LYS A 283 3.80 -11.95 -12.46
C LYS A 283 4.43 -12.93 -13.44
N GLU A 284 4.07 -12.88 -14.73
CA GLU A 284 4.67 -13.74 -15.77
C GLU A 284 6.17 -13.48 -15.88
N ASP A 285 6.57 -12.20 -15.83
CA ASP A 285 7.97 -11.84 -15.82
C ASP A 285 8.70 -12.38 -14.58
N ALA A 286 8.08 -12.32 -13.39
CA ALA A 286 8.64 -12.89 -12.18
C ALA A 286 8.81 -14.42 -12.28
N LEU A 287 7.80 -15.14 -12.78
CA LEU A 287 7.91 -16.58 -13.02
C LEU A 287 9.07 -16.91 -13.97
N ARG A 288 9.20 -16.14 -15.05
CA ARG A 288 10.26 -16.32 -16.06
C ARG A 288 11.65 -16.06 -15.48
N ARG A 289 11.85 -14.92 -14.76
CA ARG A 289 13.14 -14.58 -14.14
C ARG A 289 13.56 -15.61 -13.10
N ARG A 290 12.60 -16.08 -12.31
CA ARG A 290 12.82 -17.11 -11.27
C ARG A 290 12.90 -18.53 -11.82
N LYS A 291 12.72 -18.73 -13.13
CA LYS A 291 12.70 -20.04 -13.82
C LYS A 291 11.67 -21.01 -13.22
N ILE A 292 10.56 -20.47 -12.73
CA ILE A 292 9.45 -21.26 -12.18
C ILE A 292 8.59 -21.73 -13.33
N LYS A 293 8.42 -23.06 -13.42
CA LYS A 293 7.48 -23.65 -14.37
C LYS A 293 6.08 -23.59 -13.81
N GLY A 294 5.18 -22.96 -14.54
CA GLY A 294 3.80 -22.74 -14.16
C GLY A 294 3.14 -21.68 -15.02
N HIS A 295 1.89 -21.42 -14.75
CA HIS A 295 1.09 -20.40 -15.43
C HIS A 295 0.16 -19.69 -14.44
N LEU A 296 -0.45 -18.60 -14.90
CA LEU A 296 -1.41 -17.83 -14.13
C LEU A 296 -2.83 -18.22 -14.49
N GLU A 297 -3.64 -18.47 -13.48
CA GLU A 297 -5.10 -18.60 -13.61
C GLU A 297 -5.77 -17.39 -12.95
N CYS A 298 -6.69 -16.75 -13.68
CA CYS A 298 -7.52 -15.67 -13.10
C CYS A 298 -8.61 -16.27 -12.24
N ILE A 299 -8.73 -15.78 -11.01
CA ILE A 299 -9.87 -16.10 -10.14
C ILE A 299 -10.88 -14.96 -10.33
N GLU A 300 -11.89 -15.19 -11.17
CA GLU A 300 -12.79 -14.16 -11.70
C GLU A 300 -13.51 -13.36 -10.60
N ASP A 301 -13.97 -14.03 -9.54
CA ASP A 301 -14.76 -13.42 -8.47
C ASP A 301 -13.99 -12.44 -7.58
N ILE A 302 -12.66 -12.55 -7.52
CA ILE A 302 -11.82 -11.76 -6.60
C ILE A 302 -10.70 -10.98 -7.31
N THR A 303 -10.66 -11.03 -8.64
CA THR A 303 -9.64 -10.34 -9.45
C THR A 303 -8.18 -10.63 -9.04
N GLN A 304 -7.98 -11.79 -8.43
CA GLN A 304 -6.66 -12.30 -8.06
C GLN A 304 -6.20 -13.37 -9.06
N TYR A 305 -4.89 -13.64 -9.03
CA TYR A 305 -4.28 -14.61 -9.93
C TYR A 305 -3.64 -15.72 -9.12
N ARG A 306 -4.11 -16.93 -9.31
CA ARG A 306 -3.44 -18.13 -8.81
C ARG A 306 -2.25 -18.46 -9.70
N VAL A 307 -1.12 -18.76 -9.08
CA VAL A 307 0.00 -19.40 -9.78
C VAL A 307 -0.19 -20.91 -9.69
N VAL A 308 -0.33 -21.54 -10.84
CA VAL A 308 -0.38 -23.00 -10.96
C VAL A 308 1.03 -23.47 -11.28
N TYR A 309 1.68 -24.08 -10.27
CA TYR A 309 3.03 -24.62 -10.41
C TYR A 309 3.01 -25.98 -11.09
N GLU A 310 3.93 -26.23 -12.02
CA GLU A 310 4.17 -27.55 -12.58
C GLU A 310 5.12 -28.33 -11.66
N PRO A 311 4.68 -29.45 -11.05
CA PRO A 311 5.54 -30.26 -10.23
C PRO A 311 6.78 -30.76 -10.99
N GLN A 312 7.95 -30.65 -10.37
CA GLN A 312 9.18 -31.17 -10.95
C GLN A 312 9.44 -32.58 -10.42
N GLY A 313 9.35 -33.59 -11.30
CA GLY A 313 9.51 -35.02 -10.93
C GLY A 313 8.30 -35.55 -10.13
N ASN A 314 8.55 -36.60 -9.37
CA ASN A 314 7.56 -37.28 -8.52
C ASN A 314 8.01 -37.21 -7.05
N PRO A 315 7.86 -36.08 -6.37
CA PRO A 315 8.27 -35.96 -4.98
C PRO A 315 7.43 -36.87 -4.08
N LEU A 316 8.08 -37.54 -3.10
CA LEU A 316 7.37 -38.28 -2.08
C LEU A 316 6.69 -37.29 -1.12
N VAL A 317 5.38 -37.44 -0.96
CA VAL A 317 4.58 -36.65 -0.03
C VAL A 317 4.19 -37.54 1.15
N SER A 318 4.55 -37.11 2.37
CA SER A 318 4.12 -37.75 3.62
C SER A 318 2.91 -37.03 4.17
N ILE A 319 1.81 -37.73 4.33
CA ILE A 319 0.57 -37.20 4.94
C ILE A 319 0.57 -37.64 6.40
N ILE A 320 0.61 -36.68 7.33
CA ILE A 320 0.56 -36.93 8.76
C ILE A 320 -0.82 -36.55 9.28
N ILE A 321 -1.56 -37.54 9.79
CA ILE A 321 -2.90 -37.34 10.32
C ILE A 321 -2.87 -37.61 11.83
N PRO A 322 -2.88 -36.58 12.70
CA PRO A 322 -3.07 -36.79 14.12
C PRO A 322 -4.50 -37.29 14.38
N SER A 323 -4.63 -38.42 15.02
CA SER A 323 -5.94 -39.01 15.28
C SER A 323 -5.99 -39.57 16.70
N LYS A 324 -7.16 -39.36 17.35
CA LYS A 324 -7.54 -40.00 18.61
C LYS A 324 -9.00 -40.45 18.52
N ASP A 325 -9.21 -41.76 18.61
CA ASP A 325 -10.56 -42.41 18.68
C ASP A 325 -11.52 -42.09 17.51
N ASN A 326 -11.00 -41.74 16.33
CA ASN A 326 -11.76 -41.30 15.14
C ASN A 326 -11.74 -42.31 13.98
N PHE A 327 -11.71 -43.61 14.25
CA PHE A 327 -11.60 -44.66 13.22
C PHE A 327 -12.67 -44.55 12.11
N LYS A 328 -13.92 -44.13 12.47
CA LYS A 328 -14.99 -43.99 11.48
C LYS A 328 -14.79 -42.85 10.48
N ILE A 329 -14.03 -41.83 10.86
CA ILE A 329 -13.78 -40.65 10.01
C ILE A 329 -12.52 -40.87 9.14
N LEU A 330 -11.57 -41.70 9.61
CA LEU A 330 -10.34 -42.00 8.91
C LEU A 330 -10.46 -43.05 7.80
N ARG A 331 -11.61 -43.72 7.74
CA ARG A 331 -11.94 -44.74 6.76
C ARG A 331 -12.69 -44.15 5.57
#